data_1b6f1f8816c889e9d5877b25a229ff1f
#
_entry.id   1b6f1f8816c889e9d5877b25a229ff1f
#
_cell.length_a   1.000
_cell.length_b   1.000
_cell.length_c   1.000
_cell.angle_alpha   90.00
_cell.angle_beta   90.00
_cell.angle_gamma   90.00
#
_symmetry.space_group_name_H-M   'P 1'
#
loop_
_entity.id
_entity.type
_entity.pdbx_description
1 polymer ?
#
loop_
_entity_poly.entity_id
_entity_poly.type
_entity_poly.pdbx_seq_one_letter_code
_entity_poly.pdbx_strand_id
1 'polypeptide(L)'
;MNQVKLIALIFVFFLGSSFSRKNEAHDIHVSKCNIDFSNEEKTLQITMHIYLDDLEADIAKGGVTEKLHLLTEKEHADGDKFLLEYFQKKFRLQVNQKDVSYNFLGKEITEDLLGGWFYLEVENVQELKELKINYEILTDLYNDQQSVIKIKGSNKKKGYFLLNSKKKEANVTF
;
A
#
# COMPACT_ATOMS: atom_id res chain seq x y z
N MET A 1 -22.53 56.53 23.43
CA MET A 1 -23.00 55.83 22.20
C MET A 1 -21.87 55.17 21.40
N ASN A 2 -20.59 55.24 21.83
CA ASN A 2 -19.45 54.77 21.02
C ASN A 2 -18.81 53.44 21.51
N GLN A 3 -19.07 53.04 22.76
CA GLN A 3 -18.45 51.85 23.32
C GLN A 3 -19.15 50.56 22.84
N VAL A 4 -20.46 50.57 22.69
CA VAL A 4 -21.22 49.37 22.27
C VAL A 4 -20.97 49.01 20.78
N LYS A 5 -20.72 50.03 19.93
CA LYS A 5 -20.39 49.82 18.50
C LYS A 5 -18.99 49.23 18.29
N LEU A 6 -18.04 49.52 19.20
CA LEU A 6 -16.68 48.98 19.13
C LEU A 6 -16.64 47.51 19.55
N ILE A 7 -17.43 47.12 20.55
CA ILE A 7 -17.50 45.71 21.01
C ILE A 7 -18.19 44.84 19.95
N ALA A 8 -19.21 45.33 19.25
CA ALA A 8 -19.87 44.60 18.17
C ALA A 8 -18.93 44.40 16.97
N LEU A 9 -18.04 45.34 16.67
CA LEU A 9 -17.07 45.20 15.57
C LEU A 9 -15.96 44.17 15.86
N ILE A 10 -15.55 44.03 17.12
CA ILE A 10 -14.55 43.04 17.55
C ILE A 10 -15.16 41.63 17.51
N PHE A 11 -16.45 41.47 17.81
CA PHE A 11 -17.10 40.15 17.83
C PHE A 11 -17.32 39.56 16.42
N VAL A 12 -17.50 40.41 15.41
CA VAL A 12 -17.66 39.97 14.00
C VAL A 12 -16.33 39.51 13.40
N PHE A 13 -15.19 39.99 13.90
CA PHE A 13 -13.87 39.59 13.38
C PHE A 13 -13.41 38.19 13.88
N PHE A 14 -14.02 37.67 14.98
CA PHE A 14 -13.67 36.37 15.54
C PHE A 14 -14.46 35.19 14.93
N LEU A 15 -15.51 35.45 14.13
CA LEU A 15 -16.33 34.39 13.51
C LEU A 15 -15.82 33.95 12.14
N GLY A 16 -14.73 34.53 11.63
CA GLY A 16 -14.19 34.28 10.29
C GLY A 16 -13.05 33.26 10.22
N SER A 17 -12.59 32.70 11.35
CA SER A 17 -11.53 31.68 11.36
C SER A 17 -12.14 30.30 11.14
N SER A 18 -12.68 30.05 9.96
CA SER A 18 -12.89 28.69 9.48
C SER A 18 -11.51 28.03 9.39
N PHE A 19 -11.13 27.29 10.43
CA PHE A 19 -10.00 26.36 10.36
C PHE A 19 -10.34 25.33 9.28
N SER A 20 -9.93 25.62 8.05
CA SER A 20 -9.83 24.61 7.04
C SER A 20 -8.76 23.65 7.52
N ARG A 21 -9.17 22.53 8.11
CA ARG A 21 -8.27 21.39 8.28
C ARG A 21 -7.85 20.99 6.86
N LYS A 22 -6.68 21.43 6.42
CA LYS A 22 -5.96 20.71 5.39
C LYS A 22 -5.80 19.30 5.96
N ASN A 23 -6.41 18.31 5.31
CA ASN A 23 -5.93 16.95 5.45
C ASN A 23 -4.44 17.04 5.06
N GLU A 24 -3.56 16.94 6.04
CA GLU A 24 -2.15 16.77 5.75
C GLU A 24 -2.05 15.38 5.11
N ALA A 25 -1.97 15.39 3.77
CA ALA A 25 -1.48 14.24 3.04
C ALA A 25 -0.14 13.88 3.66
N HIS A 26 0.10 12.62 3.92
CA HIS A 26 1.35 12.13 4.51
C HIS A 26 2.52 12.66 3.69
N ASP A 27 3.42 13.44 4.31
CA ASP A 27 4.62 13.97 3.64
C ASP A 27 5.60 12.87 3.18
N ILE A 28 5.34 11.60 3.53
CA ILE A 28 6.21 10.47 3.26
C ILE A 28 5.40 9.36 2.57
N HIS A 29 5.62 9.20 1.26
CA HIS A 29 4.99 8.15 0.47
C HIS A 29 5.80 6.86 0.53
N VAL A 30 5.49 5.99 1.51
CA VAL A 30 6.22 4.74 1.74
C VAL A 30 5.26 3.56 1.88
N SER A 31 5.53 2.49 1.14
CA SER A 31 4.93 1.18 1.36
C SER A 31 5.98 0.16 1.81
N LYS A 32 5.55 -0.93 2.43
CA LYS A 32 6.43 -2.02 2.86
C LYS A 32 5.92 -3.33 2.27
N CYS A 33 6.85 -4.21 1.87
CA CYS A 33 6.53 -5.55 1.42
C CYS A 33 7.55 -6.54 1.99
N ASN A 34 7.09 -7.50 2.75
CA ASN A 34 7.88 -8.63 3.22
C ASN A 34 7.51 -9.86 2.40
N ILE A 35 8.52 -10.60 1.94
CA ILE A 35 8.35 -11.87 1.22
C ILE A 35 9.20 -12.91 1.94
N ASP A 36 8.56 -13.89 2.54
CA ASP A 36 9.20 -14.96 3.29
C ASP A 36 8.97 -16.31 2.60
N PHE A 37 10.04 -17.04 2.29
CA PHE A 37 9.93 -18.39 1.76
C PHE A 37 9.83 -19.39 2.90
N SER A 38 8.73 -20.12 2.94
CA SER A 38 8.54 -21.27 3.82
C SER A 38 8.99 -22.56 3.11
N ASN A 39 10.14 -23.11 3.54
CA ASN A 39 10.61 -24.36 2.99
C ASN A 39 9.75 -25.55 3.44
N GLU A 40 9.07 -25.44 4.56
CA GLU A 40 8.17 -26.46 5.10
C GLU A 40 6.88 -26.53 4.30
N GLU A 41 6.24 -25.38 4.09
CA GLU A 41 4.95 -25.26 3.39
C GLU A 41 5.10 -25.19 1.87
N LYS A 42 6.33 -24.97 1.37
CA LYS A 42 6.61 -24.75 -0.06
C LYS A 42 5.86 -23.57 -0.64
N THR A 43 5.82 -22.47 0.11
CA THR A 43 5.12 -21.24 -0.28
C THR A 43 6.01 -20.01 -0.17
N LEU A 44 5.66 -18.95 -0.91
CA LEU A 44 6.11 -17.59 -0.62
C LEU A 44 4.97 -16.85 0.07
N GLN A 45 5.19 -16.49 1.31
CA GLN A 45 4.27 -15.69 2.11
C GLN A 45 4.61 -14.21 1.94
N ILE A 46 3.62 -13.43 1.55
CA ILE A 46 3.80 -12.02 1.21
C ILE A 46 2.92 -11.18 2.11
N THR A 47 3.52 -10.22 2.79
CA THR A 47 2.80 -9.25 3.63
C THR A 47 3.12 -7.85 3.16
N MET A 48 2.10 -7.08 2.80
CA MET A 48 2.24 -5.68 2.39
C MET A 48 1.63 -4.76 3.43
N HIS A 49 2.26 -3.62 3.67
CA HIS A 49 1.68 -2.51 4.43
C HIS A 49 1.54 -1.30 3.51
N ILE A 50 0.32 -0.80 3.36
CA ILE A 50 -0.01 0.30 2.45
C ILE A 50 -1.02 1.23 3.15
N TYR A 51 -0.87 2.54 3.03
CA TYR A 51 -1.85 3.51 3.50
C TYR A 51 -3.15 3.40 2.68
N LEU A 52 -4.30 3.39 3.36
CA LEU A 52 -5.58 3.05 2.74
C LEU A 52 -6.08 4.16 1.80
N ASP A 53 -5.92 5.41 2.19
CA ASP A 53 -6.29 6.58 1.38
C ASP A 53 -5.50 6.64 0.06
N ASP A 54 -4.20 6.38 0.12
CA ASP A 54 -3.32 6.30 -1.04
C ASP A 54 -3.70 5.13 -1.95
N LEU A 55 -3.96 3.97 -1.36
CA LEU A 55 -4.33 2.77 -2.10
C LEU A 55 -5.65 2.95 -2.85
N GLU A 56 -6.68 3.46 -2.17
CA GLU A 56 -7.98 3.77 -2.81
C GLU A 56 -7.83 4.82 -3.92
N ALA A 57 -7.00 5.85 -3.69
CA ALA A 57 -6.74 6.87 -4.69
C ALA A 57 -6.03 6.32 -5.94
N ASP A 58 -5.04 5.42 -5.79
CA ASP A 58 -4.34 4.82 -6.93
C ASP A 58 -5.24 3.82 -7.68
N ILE A 59 -6.08 3.05 -6.98
CA ILE A 59 -7.10 2.18 -7.57
C ILE A 59 -8.10 3.01 -8.39
N ALA A 60 -8.59 4.12 -7.82
CA ALA A 60 -9.52 5.02 -8.50
C ALA A 60 -8.88 5.66 -9.75
N LYS A 61 -7.60 6.07 -9.67
CA LYS A 61 -6.82 6.57 -10.82
C LYS A 61 -6.68 5.51 -11.90
N GLY A 62 -6.66 4.23 -11.53
CA GLY A 62 -6.66 3.09 -12.44
C GLY A 62 -7.99 2.84 -13.18
N GLY A 63 -9.06 3.60 -12.87
CA GLY A 63 -10.36 3.56 -13.56
C GLY A 63 -11.51 2.97 -12.74
N VAL A 64 -11.28 2.60 -11.50
CA VAL A 64 -12.36 2.18 -10.58
C VAL A 64 -13.07 3.43 -10.07
N THR A 65 -14.37 3.55 -10.35
CA THR A 65 -15.18 4.74 -9.98
C THR A 65 -15.91 4.58 -8.66
N GLU A 66 -16.02 3.37 -8.17
CA GLU A 66 -16.65 3.01 -6.91
C GLU A 66 -15.79 3.45 -5.73
N LYS A 67 -16.44 3.94 -4.67
CA LYS A 67 -15.77 4.18 -3.39
C LYS A 67 -15.64 2.86 -2.65
N LEU A 68 -14.41 2.42 -2.45
CA LEU A 68 -14.16 1.08 -1.89
C LEU A 68 -14.36 1.02 -0.38
N HIS A 69 -14.01 2.08 0.36
CA HIS A 69 -14.06 2.13 1.82
C HIS A 69 -13.39 0.91 2.49
N LEU A 70 -12.23 0.56 1.98
CA LEU A 70 -11.48 -0.64 2.38
C LEU A 70 -11.31 -0.73 3.90
N LEU A 71 -11.49 -1.93 4.43
CA LEU A 71 -11.32 -2.23 5.87
C LEU A 71 -12.24 -1.41 6.79
N THR A 72 -13.39 -0.97 6.29
CA THR A 72 -14.44 -0.32 7.09
C THR A 72 -15.76 -1.10 7.04
N GLU A 73 -16.68 -0.78 7.92
CA GLU A 73 -18.05 -1.36 7.89
C GLU A 73 -18.83 -1.05 6.59
N LYS A 74 -18.34 -0.07 5.80
CA LYS A 74 -18.96 0.35 4.53
C LYS A 74 -18.19 -0.15 3.32
N GLU A 75 -17.34 -1.13 3.51
CA GLU A 75 -16.53 -1.66 2.41
C GLU A 75 -17.41 -2.17 1.27
N HIS A 76 -17.00 -1.82 0.04
CA HIS A 76 -17.68 -2.27 -1.18
C HIS A 76 -17.63 -3.79 -1.29
N ALA A 77 -18.74 -4.41 -1.71
CA ALA A 77 -18.85 -5.88 -1.81
C ALA A 77 -17.78 -6.52 -2.72
N ASP A 78 -17.35 -5.80 -3.77
CA ASP A 78 -16.28 -6.23 -4.68
C ASP A 78 -14.90 -5.67 -4.28
N GLY A 79 -14.72 -5.16 -3.06
CA GLY A 79 -13.46 -4.55 -2.59
C GLY A 79 -12.25 -5.46 -2.78
N ASP A 80 -12.35 -6.71 -2.37
CA ASP A 80 -11.28 -7.70 -2.53
C ASP A 80 -10.96 -8.00 -4.00
N LYS A 81 -11.96 -8.01 -4.88
CA LYS A 81 -11.76 -8.19 -6.31
C LYS A 81 -10.95 -7.03 -6.90
N PHE A 82 -11.34 -5.79 -6.64
CA PHE A 82 -10.61 -4.61 -7.12
C PHE A 82 -9.19 -4.55 -6.57
N LEU A 83 -8.98 -4.92 -5.31
CA LEU A 83 -7.67 -5.06 -4.71
C LEU A 83 -6.80 -6.08 -5.42
N LEU A 84 -7.33 -7.29 -5.66
CA LEU A 84 -6.57 -8.34 -6.32
C LEU A 84 -6.20 -7.95 -7.75
N GLU A 85 -7.13 -7.37 -8.52
CA GLU A 85 -6.87 -6.86 -9.86
C GLU A 85 -5.78 -5.77 -9.87
N TYR A 86 -5.81 -4.86 -8.88
CA TYR A 86 -4.80 -3.83 -8.71
C TYR A 86 -3.44 -4.44 -8.39
N PHE A 87 -3.37 -5.36 -7.43
CA PHE A 87 -2.11 -6.03 -7.07
C PHE A 87 -1.54 -6.80 -8.25
N GLN A 88 -2.32 -7.60 -8.96
CA GLN A 88 -1.87 -8.36 -10.15
C GLN A 88 -1.29 -7.46 -11.24
N LYS A 89 -1.82 -6.25 -11.40
CA LYS A 89 -1.30 -5.26 -12.34
C LYS A 89 0.01 -4.62 -11.88
N LYS A 90 0.14 -4.33 -10.56
CA LYS A 90 1.20 -3.50 -9.98
C LYS A 90 2.32 -4.28 -9.29
N PHE A 91 2.09 -5.54 -8.99
CA PHE A 91 3.03 -6.40 -8.29
C PHE A 91 3.14 -7.74 -9.00
N ARG A 92 4.29 -8.03 -9.57
CA ARG A 92 4.55 -9.26 -10.33
C ARG A 92 5.79 -9.95 -9.81
N LEU A 93 5.77 -11.28 -9.81
CA LEU A 93 6.84 -12.13 -9.31
C LEU A 93 7.25 -13.16 -10.35
N GLN A 94 8.56 -13.43 -10.39
CA GLN A 94 9.11 -14.61 -11.06
C GLN A 94 9.91 -15.42 -10.05
N VAL A 95 9.60 -16.70 -9.95
CA VAL A 95 10.35 -17.67 -9.14
C VAL A 95 11.14 -18.55 -10.10
N ASN A 96 12.46 -18.59 -9.93
CA ASN A 96 13.34 -19.39 -10.78
C ASN A 96 13.08 -19.14 -12.29
N GLN A 97 12.95 -17.85 -12.67
CA GLN A 97 12.72 -17.35 -14.04
C GLN A 97 11.34 -17.70 -14.63
N LYS A 98 10.40 -18.17 -13.82
CA LYS A 98 9.01 -18.42 -14.24
C LYS A 98 8.06 -17.45 -13.56
N ASP A 99 7.16 -16.87 -14.34
CA ASP A 99 6.08 -16.06 -13.79
C ASP A 99 5.21 -16.90 -12.87
N VAL A 100 4.83 -16.36 -11.73
CA VAL A 100 3.97 -17.00 -10.75
C VAL A 100 2.80 -16.10 -10.41
N SER A 101 1.64 -16.72 -10.20
CA SER A 101 0.47 -16.07 -9.62
C SER A 101 0.47 -16.27 -8.11
N TYR A 102 -0.29 -15.44 -7.43
CA TYR A 102 -0.51 -15.56 -5.98
C TYR A 102 -2.00 -15.48 -5.66
N ASN A 103 -2.36 -16.06 -4.54
CA ASN A 103 -3.69 -15.98 -3.94
C ASN A 103 -3.74 -14.81 -2.96
N PHE A 104 -4.88 -14.13 -2.88
CA PHE A 104 -5.17 -13.16 -1.84
C PHE A 104 -5.77 -13.92 -0.64
N LEU A 105 -5.07 -13.88 0.51
CA LEU A 105 -5.47 -14.59 1.71
C LEU A 105 -6.37 -13.75 2.62
N GLY A 106 -6.21 -12.43 2.56
CA GLY A 106 -6.99 -11.52 3.39
C GLY A 106 -6.28 -10.19 3.64
N LYS A 107 -6.92 -9.37 4.46
CA LYS A 107 -6.44 -8.07 4.87
C LYS A 107 -6.90 -7.71 6.27
N GLU A 108 -6.16 -6.83 6.94
CA GLU A 108 -6.54 -6.28 8.24
C GLU A 108 -6.12 -4.82 8.36
N ILE A 109 -6.84 -4.05 9.17
CA ILE A 109 -6.51 -2.65 9.42
C ILE A 109 -5.35 -2.54 10.43
N THR A 110 -4.50 -1.52 10.28
CA THR A 110 -3.45 -1.22 11.26
C THR A 110 -4.04 -0.62 12.54
N GLU A 111 -3.29 -0.68 13.66
CA GLU A 111 -3.73 -0.14 14.94
C GLU A 111 -4.02 1.38 14.89
N ASP A 112 -3.31 2.13 14.06
CA ASP A 112 -3.50 3.57 13.85
C ASP A 112 -4.68 3.90 12.92
N LEU A 113 -5.32 2.88 12.34
CA LEU A 113 -6.44 2.98 11.39
C LEU A 113 -6.11 3.72 10.08
N LEU A 114 -4.83 3.96 9.78
CA LEU A 114 -4.41 4.68 8.58
C LEU A 114 -3.96 3.75 7.46
N GLY A 115 -3.46 2.57 7.80
CA GLY A 115 -2.95 1.59 6.87
C GLY A 115 -3.70 0.27 6.89
N GLY A 116 -3.39 -0.57 5.91
CA GLY A 116 -3.82 -1.96 5.84
C GLY A 116 -2.62 -2.90 5.70
N TRP A 117 -2.73 -4.06 6.33
CA TRP A 117 -1.94 -5.23 6.04
C TRP A 117 -2.66 -6.08 5.02
N PHE A 118 -1.95 -6.51 3.99
CA PHE A 118 -2.50 -7.34 2.91
C PHE A 118 -1.65 -8.60 2.79
N TYR A 119 -2.29 -9.75 2.77
CA TYR A 119 -1.66 -11.07 2.79
C TYR A 119 -1.87 -11.80 1.48
N LEU A 120 -0.78 -12.19 0.84
CA LEU A 120 -0.77 -12.92 -0.42
C LEU A 120 0.13 -14.15 -0.28
N GLU A 121 -0.13 -15.19 -1.07
CA GLU A 121 0.67 -16.42 -1.06
C GLU A 121 0.87 -16.97 -2.47
N VAL A 122 2.12 -17.35 -2.76
CA VAL A 122 2.45 -18.19 -3.92
C VAL A 122 2.64 -19.62 -3.43
N GLU A 123 1.81 -20.51 -3.91
CA GLU A 123 1.85 -21.91 -3.57
C GLU A 123 2.80 -22.72 -4.48
N ASN A 124 3.15 -23.95 -4.04
CA ASN A 124 3.89 -24.93 -4.81
C ASN A 124 5.32 -24.51 -5.22
N VAL A 125 5.97 -23.66 -4.42
CA VAL A 125 7.37 -23.27 -4.61
C VAL A 125 8.28 -24.33 -3.98
N GLN A 126 8.65 -25.34 -4.75
CA GLN A 126 9.46 -26.49 -4.24
C GLN A 126 10.84 -26.05 -3.78
N GLU A 127 11.46 -25.12 -4.47
CA GLU A 127 12.77 -24.57 -4.19
C GLU A 127 12.84 -23.12 -4.65
N LEU A 128 13.45 -22.26 -3.85
CA LEU A 128 13.68 -20.86 -4.20
C LEU A 128 15.17 -20.63 -4.43
N LYS A 129 15.58 -20.54 -5.71
CA LYS A 129 16.95 -20.21 -6.15
C LYS A 129 17.08 -18.75 -6.53
N GLU A 130 16.05 -18.21 -7.18
CA GLU A 130 16.02 -16.86 -7.68
C GLU A 130 14.59 -16.29 -7.53
N LEU A 131 14.50 -15.04 -7.08
CA LEU A 131 13.26 -14.30 -7.03
C LEU A 131 13.44 -12.94 -7.72
N LYS A 132 12.70 -12.73 -8.80
CA LYS A 132 12.58 -11.41 -9.43
C LYS A 132 11.24 -10.80 -9.04
N ILE A 133 11.27 -9.52 -8.70
CA ILE A 133 10.12 -8.74 -8.27
C ILE A 133 10.00 -7.54 -9.18
N ASN A 134 8.80 -7.26 -9.68
CA ASN A 134 8.40 -5.98 -10.22
C ASN A 134 7.33 -5.39 -9.28
N TYR A 135 7.59 -4.20 -8.73
CA TYR A 135 6.75 -3.55 -7.72
C TYR A 135 6.48 -2.10 -8.10
N GLU A 136 5.24 -1.82 -8.48
CA GLU A 136 4.77 -0.53 -8.99
C GLU A 136 3.62 0.06 -8.16
N ILE A 137 3.38 -0.47 -6.95
CA ILE A 137 2.30 -0.01 -6.06
C ILE A 137 2.51 1.46 -5.72
N LEU A 138 1.47 2.28 -5.88
CA LEU A 138 1.41 3.74 -5.68
C LEU A 138 2.36 4.58 -6.57
N THR A 139 3.10 3.97 -7.49
CA THR A 139 4.06 4.73 -8.33
C THR A 139 3.39 5.59 -9.38
N ASP A 140 2.12 5.34 -9.71
CA ASP A 140 1.34 6.19 -10.59
C ASP A 140 0.72 7.37 -9.83
N LEU A 141 0.55 7.23 -8.51
CA LEU A 141 -0.01 8.29 -7.66
C LEU A 141 1.07 9.32 -7.30
N TYR A 142 2.25 8.84 -6.85
CA TYR A 142 3.33 9.68 -6.36
C TYR A 142 4.67 9.41 -7.07
N ASN A 143 5.29 10.48 -7.57
CA ASN A 143 6.61 10.38 -8.23
C ASN A 143 7.75 10.06 -7.27
N ASP A 144 7.59 10.39 -6.00
CA ASP A 144 8.53 10.17 -4.88
C ASP A 144 8.20 8.93 -4.04
N GLN A 145 7.22 8.10 -4.49
CA GLN A 145 6.89 6.83 -3.84
C GLN A 145 8.14 5.99 -3.61
N GLN A 146 8.28 5.49 -2.39
CA GLN A 146 9.30 4.55 -1.99
C GLN A 146 8.67 3.26 -1.48
N SER A 147 9.26 2.13 -1.84
CA SER A 147 8.80 0.82 -1.41
C SER A 147 9.95 0.03 -0.80
N VAL A 148 9.82 -0.27 0.49
CA VAL A 148 10.81 -1.06 1.24
C VAL A 148 10.46 -2.53 1.09
N ILE A 149 11.28 -3.27 0.34
CA ILE A 149 11.09 -4.70 0.10
C ILE A 149 12.09 -5.48 0.94
N LYS A 150 11.60 -6.39 1.75
CA LYS A 150 12.42 -7.33 2.52
C LYS A 150 12.08 -8.75 2.09
N ILE A 151 13.11 -9.53 1.76
CA ILE A 151 12.98 -10.91 1.32
C ILE A 151 13.77 -11.80 2.29
N LYS A 152 13.16 -12.91 2.67
CA LYS A 152 13.81 -14.00 3.40
C LYS A 152 13.62 -15.27 2.60
N GLY A 153 14.71 -15.70 2.01
CA GLY A 153 14.75 -16.90 1.16
C GLY A 153 15.26 -18.14 1.89
N SER A 154 15.66 -19.11 1.10
CA SER A 154 16.27 -20.35 1.58
C SER A 154 17.52 -20.09 2.45
N ASN A 155 17.80 -20.97 3.37
CA ASN A 155 19.01 -20.93 4.21
C ASN A 155 19.21 -19.62 5.00
N LYS A 156 18.12 -18.95 5.40
CA LYS A 156 18.14 -17.67 6.12
C LYS A 156 18.76 -16.51 5.34
N LYS A 157 19.01 -16.66 4.05
CA LYS A 157 19.51 -15.59 3.19
C LYS A 157 18.45 -14.51 3.06
N LYS A 158 18.87 -13.23 3.12
CA LYS A 158 17.98 -12.07 3.12
C LYS A 158 18.34 -11.11 2.00
N GLY A 159 17.34 -10.50 1.39
CA GLY A 159 17.47 -9.37 0.49
C GLY A 159 16.74 -8.15 1.03
N TYR A 160 17.29 -6.96 0.82
CA TYR A 160 16.67 -5.68 1.17
C TYR A 160 16.78 -4.73 -0.01
N PHE A 161 15.66 -4.19 -0.44
CA PHE A 161 15.60 -3.30 -1.58
C PHE A 161 14.77 -2.07 -1.26
N LEU A 162 15.19 -0.94 -1.79
CA LEU A 162 14.38 0.27 -1.87
C LEU A 162 14.04 0.46 -3.34
N LEU A 163 12.75 0.31 -3.67
CA LEU A 163 12.21 0.51 -5.01
C LEU A 163 11.46 1.85 -5.07
N ASN A 164 11.32 2.41 -6.27
CA ASN A 164 10.63 3.66 -6.51
C ASN A 164 10.18 3.75 -7.98
N SER A 165 9.59 4.86 -8.41
CA SER A 165 9.11 5.07 -9.78
C SER A 165 10.18 4.91 -10.87
N LYS A 166 11.47 5.08 -10.54
CA LYS A 166 12.62 4.92 -11.47
C LYS A 166 13.25 3.52 -11.40
N LYS A 167 13.19 2.88 -10.24
CA LYS A 167 13.72 1.53 -10.00
C LYS A 167 12.59 0.64 -9.46
N LYS A 168 11.91 -0.03 -10.36
CA LYS A 168 10.71 -0.83 -10.07
C LYS A 168 11.01 -2.32 -9.86
N GLU A 169 12.21 -2.77 -10.17
CA GLU A 169 12.59 -4.17 -10.15
C GLU A 169 13.69 -4.47 -9.13
N ALA A 170 13.62 -5.64 -8.54
CA ALA A 170 14.67 -6.25 -7.75
C ALA A 170 14.84 -7.71 -8.16
N ASN A 171 16.08 -8.18 -8.11
CA ASN A 171 16.41 -9.59 -8.32
C ASN A 171 17.32 -10.07 -7.19
N VAL A 172 17.06 -11.26 -6.66
CA VAL A 172 17.87 -11.88 -5.61
C VAL A 172 18.06 -13.37 -5.89
N THR A 173 19.30 -13.82 -5.74
CA THR A 173 19.69 -15.26 -5.85
C THR A 173 20.01 -15.80 -4.45
N PHE A 174 19.55 -17.00 -4.13
CA PHE A 174 19.63 -17.65 -2.83
C PHE A 174 20.65 -18.81 -2.82
#